data_fbcf2acd3758fc32c7c4d8b3aca74b9d
#
_entry.id   fbcf2acd3758fc32c7c4d8b3aca74b9d
#
_cell.length_a   1.000
_cell.length_b   1.000
_cell.length_c   1.000
_cell.angle_alpha   90.00
_cell.angle_beta   90.00
_cell.angle_gamma   90.00
#
_symmetry.space_group_name_H-M   'P 1'
#
loop_
_entity.id
_entity.type
_entity.pdbx_description
1 polymer ?
#
loop_
_entity_poly.entity_id
_entity_poly.type
_entity_poly.pdbx_seq_one_letter_code
_entity_poly.pdbx_strand_id
1 'polypeptide(L)'
;MIEQQIKHKIWFAGFYEGEGSISNDIHNRNRLRINISQNDKTPLEIGKEIWGGSIRERVRTTSNGKICYGNEWVLNHNQSLFFIEDIKEHMIIPYKIKQVELALDKLNETWNKRFKCSFCDCDFSDPSGRRRHEKRNHIEKDVRFKCNLCDKEYTSRDTLKRHIKLNHSSVASDSVSNFETNCDTPYNDGNSLRA
;
A
#
# COMPACT_ATOMS: atom_id res chain seq x y z
N MET A 1 -3.08 -13.50 33.49
CA MET A 1 -3.15 -13.07 32.06
C MET A 1 -2.41 -11.75 31.80
N ILE A 2 -2.75 -10.64 32.48
CA ILE A 2 -2.11 -9.32 32.28
C ILE A 2 -0.59 -9.35 32.51
N GLU A 3 -0.13 -10.00 33.57
CA GLU A 3 1.29 -10.11 33.89
C GLU A 3 2.10 -10.85 32.81
N GLN A 4 1.52 -11.89 32.22
CA GLN A 4 2.16 -12.62 31.12
C GLN A 4 2.29 -11.75 29.86
N GLN A 5 1.28 -10.95 29.54
CA GLN A 5 1.33 -10.04 28.40
C GLN A 5 2.41 -8.96 28.58
N ILE A 6 2.55 -8.39 29.77
CA ILE A 6 3.59 -7.40 30.08
C ILE A 6 4.98 -8.04 29.94
N LYS A 7 5.19 -9.25 30.43
CA LYS A 7 6.45 -9.99 30.28
C LYS A 7 6.81 -10.18 28.80
N HIS A 8 5.85 -10.53 27.95
CA HIS A 8 6.08 -10.65 26.52
C HIS A 8 6.49 -9.31 25.89
N LYS A 9 5.81 -8.21 26.21
CA LYS A 9 6.14 -6.88 25.67
C LYS A 9 7.56 -6.45 26.03
N ILE A 10 7.95 -6.59 27.30
CA ILE A 10 9.29 -6.26 27.79
C ILE A 10 10.35 -7.12 27.08
N TRP A 11 10.11 -8.43 27.01
CA TRP A 11 11.05 -9.34 26.37
C TRP A 11 11.22 -9.06 24.88
N PHE A 12 10.10 -8.82 24.17
CA PHE A 12 10.13 -8.52 22.75
C PHE A 12 10.69 -7.13 22.44
N ALA A 13 10.60 -6.17 23.34
CA ALA A 13 11.31 -4.89 23.22
C ALA A 13 12.82 -5.12 23.13
N GLY A 14 13.41 -5.84 24.10
CA GLY A 14 14.83 -6.17 24.09
C GLY A 14 15.23 -7.07 22.91
N PHE A 15 14.38 -8.01 22.52
CA PHE A 15 14.63 -8.87 21.37
C PHE A 15 14.64 -8.07 20.05
N TYR A 16 13.70 -7.14 19.89
CA TYR A 16 13.69 -6.22 18.75
C TYR A 16 14.91 -5.30 18.74
N GLU A 17 15.32 -4.79 19.88
CA GLU A 17 16.50 -3.94 20.00
C GLU A 17 17.79 -4.66 19.60
N GLY A 18 17.90 -5.97 19.87
CA GLY A 18 19.04 -6.79 19.47
C GLY A 18 19.01 -7.21 17.99
N GLU A 19 17.90 -7.77 17.54
CA GLU A 19 17.80 -8.52 16.29
C GLU A 19 16.86 -7.88 15.25
N GLY A 20 16.07 -6.89 15.66
CA GLY A 20 15.04 -6.28 14.83
C GLY A 20 15.56 -5.15 13.95
N SER A 21 14.86 -4.96 12.85
CA SER A 21 15.01 -3.80 11.96
C SER A 21 13.66 -3.27 11.51
N ILE A 22 13.57 -1.96 11.33
CA ILE A 22 12.40 -1.26 10.78
C ILE A 22 12.77 -0.56 9.48
N SER A 23 11.87 -0.58 8.53
CA SER A 23 12.02 0.10 7.25
C SER A 23 10.69 0.69 6.77
N ASN A 24 10.79 1.71 5.92
CA ASN A 24 9.65 2.28 5.22
C ASN A 24 9.68 1.85 3.75
N ASP A 25 8.55 1.37 3.23
CA ASP A 25 8.36 1.12 1.81
C ASP A 25 8.03 2.43 1.09
N ILE A 26 9.05 3.04 0.49
CA ILE A 26 8.96 4.35 -0.19
C ILE A 26 7.95 4.31 -1.34
N HIS A 27 7.85 3.18 -2.05
CA HIS A 27 6.95 3.02 -3.19
C HIS A 27 5.48 2.80 -2.76
N ASN A 28 5.27 2.48 -1.48
CA ASN A 28 3.96 2.22 -0.92
C ASN A 28 3.65 3.14 0.27
N ARG A 29 3.74 4.46 0.07
CA ARG A 29 3.41 5.50 1.06
C ARG A 29 4.15 5.36 2.38
N ASN A 30 5.42 4.99 2.33
CA ASN A 30 6.25 4.76 3.52
C ASN A 30 5.64 3.79 4.53
N ARG A 31 4.86 2.81 4.05
CA ARG A 31 4.35 1.75 4.93
C ARG A 31 5.47 1.08 5.69
N LEU A 32 5.23 0.84 6.96
CA LEU A 32 6.21 0.20 7.83
C LEU A 32 6.34 -1.29 7.52
N ARG A 33 7.54 -1.79 7.69
CA ARG A 33 7.87 -3.20 7.73
C ARG A 33 8.89 -3.43 8.83
N ILE A 34 8.63 -4.39 9.69
CA ILE A 34 9.57 -4.87 10.69
C ILE A 34 10.03 -6.27 10.29
N ASN A 35 11.33 -6.50 10.40
CA ASN A 35 11.94 -7.81 10.22
C ASN A 35 12.76 -8.12 11.47
N ILE A 36 12.60 -9.33 12.02
CA ILE A 36 13.42 -9.85 13.09
C ILE A 36 14.00 -11.18 12.62
N SER A 37 15.33 -11.31 12.63
CA SER A 37 16.03 -12.49 12.15
C SER A 37 16.63 -13.28 13.31
N GLN A 38 16.41 -14.59 13.34
CA GLN A 38 16.95 -15.46 14.37
C GLN A 38 17.17 -16.87 13.81
N ASN A 39 18.17 -17.58 14.33
CA ASN A 39 18.41 -19.00 13.99
C ASN A 39 17.38 -19.91 14.63
N ASP A 40 17.09 -19.71 15.92
CA ASP A 40 16.02 -20.41 16.62
C ASP A 40 14.66 -19.81 16.21
N LYS A 41 13.78 -20.66 15.74
CA LYS A 41 12.44 -20.28 15.28
C LYS A 41 11.46 -20.01 16.41
N THR A 42 11.70 -20.59 17.58
CA THR A 42 10.77 -20.55 18.72
C THR A 42 10.36 -19.13 19.12
N PRO A 43 11.29 -18.17 19.33
CA PRO A 43 10.89 -16.81 19.67
C PRO A 43 10.09 -16.12 18.55
N LEU A 44 10.36 -16.44 17.29
CA LEU A 44 9.62 -15.88 16.15
C LEU A 44 8.18 -16.43 16.10
N GLU A 45 7.98 -17.69 16.45
CA GLU A 45 6.65 -18.33 16.54
C GLU A 45 5.81 -17.70 17.65
N ILE A 46 6.39 -17.45 18.81
CA ILE A 46 5.72 -16.75 19.92
C ILE A 46 5.30 -15.33 19.46
N GLY A 47 6.21 -14.59 18.83
CA GLY A 47 5.89 -13.26 18.30
C GLY A 47 4.77 -13.30 17.26
N LYS A 48 4.81 -14.28 16.36
CA LYS A 48 3.77 -14.48 15.35
C LYS A 48 2.39 -14.80 15.96
N GLU A 49 2.33 -15.55 17.04
CA GLU A 49 1.07 -15.82 17.74
C GLU A 49 0.45 -14.55 18.33
N ILE A 50 1.27 -13.63 18.83
CA ILE A 50 0.80 -12.40 19.50
C ILE A 50 0.46 -11.31 18.50
N TRP A 51 1.34 -11.04 17.54
CA TRP A 51 1.24 -9.88 16.61
C TRP A 51 0.99 -10.28 15.14
N GLY A 52 0.91 -11.58 14.86
CA GLY A 52 0.74 -12.07 13.48
C GLY A 52 2.04 -12.02 12.68
N GLY A 53 1.92 -11.79 11.40
CA GLY A 53 3.07 -11.77 10.49
C GLY A 53 3.36 -13.11 9.84
N SER A 54 4.48 -13.21 9.17
CA SER A 54 4.93 -14.40 8.47
C SER A 54 6.38 -14.73 8.84
N ILE A 55 6.67 -16.02 9.02
CA ILE A 55 8.02 -16.50 9.20
C ILE A 55 8.47 -17.18 7.92
N ARG A 56 9.67 -16.82 7.46
CA ARG A 56 10.30 -17.40 6.27
C ARG A 56 11.71 -17.86 6.58
N GLU A 57 12.13 -18.91 5.93
CA GLU A 57 13.53 -19.32 5.96
C GLU A 57 14.39 -18.34 5.17
N ARG A 58 15.58 -18.08 5.67
CA ARG A 58 16.55 -17.21 5.04
C ARG A 58 17.87 -17.95 4.87
N VAL A 59 18.34 -17.97 3.64
CA VAL A 59 19.67 -18.51 3.31
C VAL A 59 20.56 -17.33 2.97
N ARG A 60 21.71 -17.24 3.64
CA ARG A 60 22.71 -16.20 3.38
C ARG A 60 24.06 -16.87 3.09
N THR A 61 24.70 -16.44 2.03
CA THR A 61 26.10 -16.79 1.75
C THR A 61 27.01 -15.68 2.27
N THR A 62 27.95 -16.03 3.14
CA THR A 62 28.95 -15.10 3.65
C THR A 62 30.00 -14.80 2.56
N SER A 63 30.81 -13.74 2.76
CA SER A 63 31.94 -13.40 1.86
C SER A 63 32.94 -14.54 1.65
N ASN A 64 33.04 -15.44 2.64
CA ASN A 64 33.93 -16.62 2.59
C ASN A 64 33.26 -17.86 1.96
N GLY A 65 32.08 -17.69 1.32
CA GLY A 65 31.34 -18.78 0.69
C GLY A 65 30.58 -19.72 1.66
N LYS A 66 30.59 -19.46 2.97
CA LYS A 66 29.84 -20.24 3.94
C LYS A 66 28.33 -19.93 3.82
N ILE A 67 27.53 -20.98 3.69
CA ILE A 67 26.07 -20.88 3.71
C ILE A 67 25.57 -20.89 5.15
N CYS A 68 24.80 -19.87 5.52
CA CYS A 68 24.15 -19.78 6.82
C CYS A 68 22.64 -19.82 6.64
N TYR A 69 21.98 -20.62 7.42
CA TYR A 69 20.52 -20.74 7.47
C TYR A 69 20.00 -20.00 8.70
N GLY A 70 18.85 -19.41 8.58
CA GLY A 70 18.17 -18.73 9.68
C GLY A 70 16.70 -18.53 9.35
N ASN A 71 15.97 -17.94 10.27
CA ASN A 71 14.57 -17.61 10.10
C ASN A 71 14.40 -16.09 10.20
N GLU A 72 13.42 -15.56 9.49
CA GLU A 72 13.07 -14.15 9.53
C GLU A 72 11.56 -14.01 9.75
N TRP A 73 11.18 -13.35 10.82
CA TRP A 73 9.80 -12.95 11.07
C TRP A 73 9.54 -11.57 10.49
N VAL A 74 8.53 -11.45 9.64
CA VAL A 74 8.18 -10.25 8.90
C VAL A 74 6.79 -9.79 9.30
N LEU A 75 6.71 -8.56 9.77
CA LEU A 75 5.46 -7.86 10.06
C LEU A 75 5.12 -6.89 8.93
N ASN A 76 3.87 -6.94 8.46
CA ASN A 76 3.35 -5.95 7.52
C ASN A 76 3.03 -4.62 8.23
N HIS A 77 2.55 -3.62 7.49
CA HIS A 77 2.30 -2.28 8.00
C HIS A 77 1.45 -2.24 9.29
N ASN A 78 0.28 -2.84 9.29
CA ASN A 78 -0.63 -2.80 10.45
C ASN A 78 -0.06 -3.58 11.64
N GLN A 79 0.56 -4.72 11.38
CA GLN A 79 1.21 -5.54 12.38
C GLN A 79 2.43 -4.82 12.98
N SER A 80 3.21 -4.11 12.14
CA SER A 80 4.33 -3.30 12.61
C SER A 80 3.90 -2.17 13.53
N LEU A 81 2.79 -1.48 13.20
CA LEU A 81 2.22 -0.44 14.06
C LEU A 81 1.79 -1.01 15.41
N PHE A 82 1.05 -2.11 15.39
CA PHE A 82 0.56 -2.76 16.61
C PHE A 82 1.72 -3.28 17.48
N PHE A 83 2.74 -3.89 16.86
CA PHE A 83 3.94 -4.34 17.56
C PHE A 83 4.69 -3.18 18.21
N ILE A 84 4.94 -2.07 17.48
CA ILE A 84 5.62 -0.88 18.01
C ILE A 84 4.82 -0.29 19.18
N GLU A 85 3.50 -0.17 19.05
CA GLU A 85 2.64 0.38 20.11
C GLU A 85 2.80 -0.39 21.41
N ASP A 86 2.92 -1.72 21.32
CA ASP A 86 3.06 -2.59 22.48
C ASP A 86 4.45 -2.57 23.11
N ILE A 87 5.53 -2.39 22.32
CA ILE A 87 6.90 -2.51 22.82
C ILE A 87 7.59 -1.18 23.08
N LYS A 88 7.15 -0.06 22.49
CA LYS A 88 7.88 1.22 22.51
C LYS A 88 8.18 1.74 23.92
N GLU A 89 7.28 1.56 24.88
CA GLU A 89 7.46 2.00 26.27
C GLU A 89 8.48 1.17 27.04
N HIS A 90 8.84 0.00 26.52
CA HIS A 90 9.81 -0.93 27.13
C HIS A 90 11.17 -0.90 26.43
N MET A 91 11.32 -0.11 25.38
CA MET A 91 12.60 0.07 24.67
C MET A 91 13.55 0.96 25.49
N ILE A 92 14.83 0.58 25.54
CA ILE A 92 15.84 1.28 26.33
C ILE A 92 17.05 1.76 25.49
N ILE A 93 17.23 1.24 24.27
CA ILE A 93 18.38 1.61 23.42
C ILE A 93 18.06 2.88 22.61
N PRO A 94 18.69 4.05 22.89
CA PRO A 94 18.33 5.32 22.27
C PRO A 94 18.41 5.32 20.75
N TYR A 95 19.38 4.62 20.18
CA TYR A 95 19.54 4.47 18.74
C TYR A 95 18.33 3.76 18.10
N LYS A 96 17.82 2.70 18.73
CA LYS A 96 16.66 1.94 18.23
C LYS A 96 15.37 2.73 18.36
N ILE A 97 15.20 3.43 19.49
CA ILE A 97 14.07 4.34 19.71
C ILE A 97 14.03 5.37 18.57
N LYS A 98 15.17 6.04 18.33
CA LYS A 98 15.27 7.04 17.25
C LYS A 98 14.99 6.46 15.87
N GLN A 99 15.39 5.22 15.58
CA GLN A 99 15.04 4.56 14.32
C GLN A 99 13.52 4.38 14.16
N VAL A 100 12.82 3.98 15.21
CA VAL A 100 11.37 3.83 15.23
C VAL A 100 10.69 5.18 15.04
N GLU A 101 11.10 6.21 15.77
CA GLU A 101 10.57 7.58 15.64
C GLU A 101 10.71 8.09 14.20
N LEU A 102 11.92 8.03 13.62
CA LEU A 102 12.15 8.44 12.23
C LEU A 102 11.30 7.67 11.21
N ALA A 103 11.04 6.38 11.45
CA ALA A 103 10.19 5.60 10.58
C ALA A 103 8.71 6.01 10.69
N LEU A 104 8.24 6.33 11.89
CA LEU A 104 6.89 6.85 12.15
C LEU A 104 6.71 8.27 11.56
N ASP A 105 7.71 9.14 11.69
CA ASP A 105 7.67 10.49 11.12
C ASP A 105 7.54 10.45 9.60
N LYS A 106 8.35 9.65 8.92
CA LYS A 106 8.26 9.44 7.46
C LYS A 106 6.89 8.90 7.03
N LEU A 107 6.31 8.02 7.84
CA LEU A 107 4.96 7.53 7.59
C LEU A 107 3.95 8.67 7.69
N ASN A 108 3.98 9.45 8.79
CA ASN A 108 3.06 10.56 9.07
C ASN A 108 3.14 11.65 8.00
N GLU A 109 4.35 12.03 7.57
CA GLU A 109 4.54 13.00 6.47
C GLU A 109 3.83 12.57 5.20
N THR A 110 3.89 11.28 4.88
CA THR A 110 3.27 10.74 3.66
C THR A 110 1.76 10.61 3.79
N TRP A 111 1.25 10.24 4.96
CA TRP A 111 -0.19 10.07 5.20
C TRP A 111 -0.91 11.41 5.33
N ASN A 112 -0.25 12.43 5.85
CA ASN A 112 -0.79 13.78 5.98
C ASN A 112 -0.72 14.57 4.65
N LYS A 113 0.03 14.07 3.66
CA LYS A 113 0.10 14.71 2.34
C LYS A 113 -1.23 14.60 1.63
N ARG A 114 -1.89 15.75 1.44
CA ARG A 114 -3.15 15.87 0.70
C ARG A 114 -2.89 16.43 -0.70
N PHE A 115 -3.65 15.93 -1.67
CA PHE A 115 -3.56 16.32 -3.07
C PHE A 115 -4.83 17.11 -3.43
N LYS A 116 -4.72 18.43 -3.48
CA LYS A 116 -5.84 19.31 -3.83
C LYS A 116 -6.23 19.18 -5.29
N CYS A 117 -7.53 19.24 -5.57
CA CYS A 117 -8.05 19.38 -6.92
C CYS A 117 -7.63 20.72 -7.50
N SER A 118 -7.32 20.76 -8.82
CA SER A 118 -6.94 22.00 -9.49
C SER A 118 -8.13 22.92 -9.81
N PHE A 119 -9.36 22.43 -9.64
CA PHE A 119 -10.59 23.09 -10.08
C PHE A 119 -11.62 23.34 -8.97
N CYS A 120 -11.44 22.74 -7.77
CA CYS A 120 -12.32 22.95 -6.63
C CYS A 120 -11.59 22.64 -5.31
N ASP A 121 -12.24 22.89 -4.16
CA ASP A 121 -11.65 22.75 -2.83
C ASP A 121 -11.53 21.29 -2.33
N CYS A 122 -11.90 20.31 -3.16
CA CYS A 122 -11.76 18.89 -2.78
C CYS A 122 -10.30 18.49 -2.68
N ASP A 123 -9.96 17.70 -1.67
CA ASP A 123 -8.64 17.12 -1.51
C ASP A 123 -8.70 15.59 -1.42
N PHE A 124 -7.59 14.94 -1.74
CA PHE A 124 -7.49 13.49 -1.87
C PHE A 124 -6.26 12.95 -1.15
N SER A 125 -6.37 11.73 -0.69
CA SER A 125 -5.26 11.04 -0.04
C SER A 125 -4.19 10.54 -1.03
N ASP A 126 -4.50 10.49 -2.34
CA ASP A 126 -3.58 10.03 -3.37
C ASP A 126 -3.79 10.78 -4.71
N PRO A 127 -2.72 10.87 -5.54
CA PRO A 127 -2.79 11.56 -6.83
C PRO A 127 -3.77 10.94 -7.81
N SER A 128 -3.99 9.61 -7.75
CA SER A 128 -4.88 8.89 -8.65
C SER A 128 -6.34 9.21 -8.35
N GLY A 129 -6.70 9.32 -7.05
CA GLY A 129 -8.00 9.79 -6.59
C GLY A 129 -8.30 11.20 -7.09
N ARG A 130 -7.31 12.13 -6.95
CA ARG A 130 -7.41 13.49 -7.48
C ARG A 130 -7.64 13.50 -8.99
N ARG A 131 -6.77 12.82 -9.77
CA ARG A 131 -6.89 12.76 -11.24
C ARG A 131 -8.23 12.20 -11.69
N ARG A 132 -8.71 11.14 -11.04
CA ARG A 132 -10.02 10.52 -11.33
C ARG A 132 -11.17 11.48 -11.06
N HIS A 133 -11.09 12.24 -9.95
CA HIS A 133 -12.06 13.29 -9.63
C HIS A 133 -12.03 14.42 -10.65
N GLU A 134 -10.86 14.96 -10.96
CA GLU A 134 -10.66 16.03 -11.95
C GLU A 134 -11.23 15.63 -13.32
N LYS A 135 -10.87 14.44 -13.79
CA LYS A 135 -11.35 13.90 -15.05
C LYS A 135 -12.87 13.78 -15.08
N ARG A 136 -13.47 13.20 -14.04
CA ARG A 136 -14.92 12.92 -13.98
C ARG A 136 -15.77 14.17 -13.76
N ASN A 137 -15.31 15.10 -12.92
CA ASN A 137 -16.15 16.20 -12.45
C ASN A 137 -15.85 17.53 -13.14
N HIS A 138 -14.68 17.70 -13.75
CA HIS A 138 -14.27 18.98 -14.35
C HIS A 138 -13.89 18.87 -15.82
N ILE A 139 -13.29 17.78 -16.27
CA ILE A 139 -12.80 17.63 -17.64
C ILE A 139 -13.83 16.90 -18.53
N GLU A 140 -14.36 15.78 -18.07
CA GLU A 140 -15.27 14.91 -18.83
C GLU A 140 -16.75 15.09 -18.41
N LYS A 141 -17.11 16.21 -17.81
CA LYS A 141 -18.45 16.43 -17.25
C LYS A 141 -19.58 16.32 -18.29
N ASP A 142 -19.28 16.69 -19.52
CA ASP A 142 -20.25 16.74 -20.63
C ASP A 142 -20.15 15.54 -21.58
N VAL A 143 -19.24 14.60 -21.31
CA VAL A 143 -19.12 13.40 -22.16
C VAL A 143 -20.26 12.44 -21.86
N ARG A 144 -21.14 12.24 -22.85
CA ARG A 144 -22.24 11.29 -22.79
C ARG A 144 -21.98 10.13 -23.73
N PHE A 145 -22.24 8.93 -23.25
CA PHE A 145 -22.12 7.70 -24.02
C PHE A 145 -23.52 7.22 -24.37
N LYS A 146 -23.90 7.32 -25.64
CA LYS A 146 -25.22 6.89 -26.13
C LYS A 146 -25.26 5.38 -26.33
N CYS A 147 -26.41 4.78 -26.05
CA CYS A 147 -26.68 3.41 -26.43
C CYS A 147 -27.09 3.38 -27.90
N ASN A 148 -26.44 2.51 -28.69
CA ASN A 148 -26.77 2.33 -30.12
C ASN A 148 -28.06 1.55 -30.33
N LEU A 149 -28.62 0.94 -29.29
CA LEU A 149 -29.80 0.07 -29.35
C LEU A 149 -31.03 0.73 -28.71
N CYS A 150 -30.87 1.90 -28.03
CA CYS A 150 -31.97 2.73 -27.51
C CYS A 150 -31.49 4.15 -27.24
N ASP A 151 -32.41 5.10 -26.98
CA ASP A 151 -32.10 6.52 -26.80
C ASP A 151 -31.47 6.89 -25.44
N LYS A 152 -31.03 5.92 -24.64
CA LYS A 152 -30.47 6.18 -23.31
C LYS A 152 -29.02 6.63 -23.40
N GLU A 153 -28.68 7.64 -22.56
CA GLU A 153 -27.33 8.18 -22.44
C GLU A 153 -26.75 7.93 -21.03
N TYR A 154 -25.45 7.72 -20.96
CA TYR A 154 -24.73 7.40 -19.73
C TYR A 154 -23.50 8.27 -19.56
N THR A 155 -23.12 8.55 -18.32
CA THR A 155 -21.93 9.36 -17.97
C THR A 155 -20.63 8.53 -17.95
N SER A 156 -20.71 7.21 -18.19
CA SER A 156 -19.54 6.32 -18.16
C SER A 156 -19.74 5.15 -19.12
N ARG A 157 -18.64 4.77 -19.78
CA ARG A 157 -18.62 3.60 -20.68
C ARG A 157 -18.97 2.28 -19.93
N ASP A 158 -18.59 2.14 -18.69
CA ASP A 158 -18.88 0.93 -17.91
C ASP A 158 -20.37 0.82 -17.58
N THR A 159 -21.02 1.94 -17.30
CA THR A 159 -22.46 1.99 -17.08
C THR A 159 -23.21 1.66 -18.38
N LEU A 160 -22.75 2.18 -19.52
CA LEU A 160 -23.31 1.83 -20.82
C LEU A 160 -23.14 0.33 -21.15
N LYS A 161 -21.93 -0.23 -20.95
CA LYS A 161 -21.68 -1.68 -21.16
C LYS A 161 -22.60 -2.53 -20.30
N ARG A 162 -22.76 -2.17 -19.01
CA ARG A 162 -23.68 -2.86 -18.11
C ARG A 162 -25.14 -2.77 -18.56
N HIS A 163 -25.56 -1.59 -19.03
CA HIS A 163 -26.90 -1.41 -19.59
C HIS A 163 -27.13 -2.28 -20.83
N ILE A 164 -26.20 -2.30 -21.79
CA ILE A 164 -26.29 -3.14 -22.99
C ILE A 164 -26.41 -4.61 -22.60
N LYS A 165 -25.57 -5.06 -21.69
CA LYS A 165 -25.59 -6.45 -21.21
C LYS A 165 -26.93 -6.84 -20.53
N LEU A 166 -27.54 -5.93 -19.78
CA LEU A 166 -28.77 -6.22 -19.03
C LEU A 166 -30.05 -6.06 -19.85
N ASN A 167 -30.06 -5.13 -20.82
CA ASN A 167 -31.28 -4.78 -21.53
C ASN A 167 -31.30 -5.16 -23.02
N HIS A 168 -30.13 -5.54 -23.56
CA HIS A 168 -29.98 -5.87 -24.98
C HIS A 168 -29.16 -7.16 -25.20
N SER A 169 -29.16 -8.07 -24.23
CA SER A 169 -28.39 -9.33 -24.26
C SER A 169 -28.71 -10.25 -25.43
N SER A 170 -29.88 -10.12 -26.06
CA SER A 170 -30.28 -10.90 -27.25
C SER A 170 -29.65 -10.42 -28.57
N VAL A 171 -28.99 -9.24 -28.58
CA VAL A 171 -28.39 -8.61 -29.78
C VAL A 171 -26.87 -8.54 -29.70
N ALA A 172 -26.27 -8.93 -28.57
CA ALA A 172 -24.84 -8.73 -28.29
C ALA A 172 -23.90 -9.77 -28.93
N SER A 173 -24.41 -10.77 -29.67
CA SER A 173 -23.57 -11.82 -30.26
C SER A 173 -22.84 -11.42 -31.55
N ASP A 174 -23.26 -10.36 -32.26
CA ASP A 174 -22.74 -10.10 -33.61
C ASP A 174 -22.03 -8.73 -33.84
N SER A 175 -21.83 -7.92 -32.81
CA SER A 175 -21.30 -6.52 -33.02
C SER A 175 -20.18 -6.08 -32.10
N VAL A 176 -19.34 -6.98 -31.58
CA VAL A 176 -18.23 -6.59 -30.67
C VAL A 176 -16.92 -6.25 -31.42
N SER A 177 -16.89 -6.31 -32.75
CA SER A 177 -15.63 -6.22 -33.52
C SER A 177 -15.27 -4.85 -34.10
N ASN A 178 -16.07 -3.79 -33.95
CA ASN A 178 -15.72 -2.48 -34.52
C ASN A 178 -16.01 -1.32 -33.58
N PHE A 179 -15.13 -1.11 -32.57
CA PHE A 179 -14.95 0.18 -31.93
C PHE A 179 -13.54 0.68 -32.22
N GLU A 180 -13.37 1.26 -33.40
CA GLU A 180 -12.19 2.06 -33.70
C GLU A 180 -12.17 3.29 -32.79
N THR A 181 -11.11 3.38 -32.01
CA THR A 181 -10.81 4.50 -31.13
C THR A 181 -10.24 5.65 -31.94
N ASN A 182 -11.08 6.61 -32.33
CA ASN A 182 -10.59 7.93 -32.68
C ASN A 182 -10.38 8.74 -31.39
N CYS A 183 -9.20 8.63 -30.83
CA CYS A 183 -8.66 9.50 -29.80
C CYS A 183 -7.21 9.83 -30.16
N ASP A 184 -7.01 10.49 -31.31
CA ASP A 184 -5.76 11.20 -31.60
C ASP A 184 -5.85 12.61 -31.00
N THR A 185 -5.54 12.71 -29.72
CA THR A 185 -5.01 13.94 -29.12
C THR A 185 -3.77 13.53 -28.34
N PRO A 186 -2.56 14.00 -28.72
CA PRO A 186 -1.35 13.69 -27.99
C PRO A 186 -1.41 14.34 -26.61
N TYR A 187 -1.38 13.50 -25.59
CA TYR A 187 -1.15 13.93 -24.22
C TYR A 187 0.28 14.46 -24.12
N ASN A 188 0.42 15.76 -24.06
CA ASN A 188 1.69 16.45 -23.94
C ASN A 188 2.14 16.35 -22.46
N ASP A 189 3.00 15.38 -22.16
CA ASP A 189 3.71 15.29 -20.89
C ASP A 189 4.74 16.42 -20.81
N GLY A 190 4.29 17.55 -20.26
CA GLY A 190 5.15 18.68 -19.94
C GLY A 190 6.16 18.32 -18.82
N ASN A 191 7.16 17.51 -19.15
CA ASN A 191 8.31 17.31 -18.27
C ASN A 191 9.57 17.06 -19.12
N SER A 192 10.02 18.11 -19.81
CA SER A 192 11.36 18.14 -20.38
C SER A 192 11.91 19.57 -20.26
N LEU A 193 12.54 19.85 -19.13
CA LEU A 193 13.58 20.88 -18.98
C LEU A 193 14.46 20.49 -17.81
N ARG A 194 15.51 19.76 -18.11
CA ARG A 194 16.77 19.83 -17.37
C ARG A 194 17.88 20.09 -18.39
N ALA A 195 18.34 21.32 -18.37
CA ALA A 195 19.69 21.70 -18.74
C ALA A 195 20.46 21.86 -17.43
#